data_fcc291852a1fd891fbb05c31d82c0d79
#
_entry.id   fcc291852a1fd891fbb05c31d82c0d79
#
_cell.length_a   1.000
_cell.length_b   1.000
_cell.length_c   1.000
_cell.angle_alpha   90.00
_cell.angle_beta   90.00
_cell.angle_gamma   90.00
#
_symmetry.space_group_name_H-M   'P 1'
#
loop_
_entity.id
_entity.type
_entity.pdbx_description
1 polymer ?
#
loop_
_entity_poly.entity_id
_entity_poly.type
_entity_poly.pdbx_seq_one_letter_code
_entity_poly.pdbx_strand_id
1 'polypeptide(L)'
;MRNANGFGSVYKLSGKRRKPWAARKTVGWTFDEDRGKSYPIYSFIGYYETRAQALTALVEYNKDPYDLHHDTITFAEVYDKWSDIHFENVSKSNINGYKAAYALCDDIKDMPIRQIKLDHLQKIVDTSGKNTPTLKKLKGLFGLVYDYAVIHEIVQQDKRDMVRYVDISKAGNPNSIKRSPFTRAEISTLWSLYKSNYYLSVVLILIYTGVRISELLELKKEDIHMDERWFYVGKSKTNAGIREVPIADKIYPLFEYWMAKDCDNLICTPDEEPFTYQNYYDSYWIPLMIQLGFGKFIVVEGKKEPVYEGHRPLKLEAINKI
;
A
#
# COMPACT_ATOMS: atom_id res chain seq x y z
N MET A 1 -37.91 -32.83 -21.54
CA MET A 1 -36.58 -33.42 -21.82
C MET A 1 -35.93 -33.80 -20.51
N ARG A 2 -35.33 -34.96 -20.39
CA ARG A 2 -34.46 -35.34 -19.28
C ARG A 2 -33.06 -34.80 -19.54
N ASN A 3 -32.44 -34.20 -18.49
CA ASN A 3 -31.05 -33.80 -18.59
C ASN A 3 -30.13 -35.02 -18.73
N ALA A 4 -28.92 -34.81 -19.29
CA ALA A 4 -27.89 -35.84 -19.35
C ALA A 4 -27.51 -36.32 -17.94
N ASN A 5 -27.05 -37.57 -17.82
CA ASN A 5 -26.59 -38.13 -16.55
C ASN A 5 -25.45 -37.27 -15.97
N GLY A 6 -25.57 -36.91 -14.70
CA GLY A 6 -24.61 -36.06 -14.03
C GLY A 6 -24.84 -34.54 -14.18
N PHE A 7 -25.75 -34.13 -15.06
CA PHE A 7 -26.03 -32.70 -15.28
C PHE A 7 -26.72 -32.04 -14.07
N GLY A 8 -27.47 -32.80 -13.26
CA GLY A 8 -28.28 -32.31 -12.15
C GLY A 8 -29.76 -32.16 -12.49
N SER A 9 -30.54 -31.66 -11.56
CA SER A 9 -32.00 -31.57 -11.73
C SER A 9 -32.56 -30.24 -11.19
N VAL A 10 -33.60 -29.75 -11.89
CA VAL A 10 -34.41 -28.61 -11.47
C VAL A 10 -35.83 -29.12 -11.23
N TYR A 11 -36.40 -28.88 -10.08
CA TYR A 11 -37.73 -29.27 -9.71
C TYR A 11 -38.45 -28.22 -8.86
N LYS A 12 -39.78 -28.29 -8.87
CA LYS A 12 -40.62 -27.38 -8.10
C LYS A 12 -40.88 -27.95 -6.71
N LEU A 13 -40.63 -27.16 -5.68
CA LEU A 13 -40.94 -27.49 -4.30
C LEU A 13 -42.46 -27.30 -4.05
N SER A 14 -43.03 -28.09 -3.16
CA SER A 14 -44.43 -27.98 -2.74
C SER A 14 -44.63 -26.79 -1.81
N GLY A 15 -45.89 -26.29 -1.74
CA GLY A 15 -46.32 -25.19 -0.87
C GLY A 15 -46.14 -23.79 -1.49
N LYS A 16 -46.68 -22.78 -0.82
CA LYS A 16 -46.57 -21.36 -1.23
C LYS A 16 -45.19 -20.80 -0.84
N ARG A 17 -44.26 -20.77 -1.78
CA ARG A 17 -42.90 -20.29 -1.59
C ARG A 17 -42.60 -19.14 -2.54
N ARG A 18 -41.87 -18.13 -2.08
CA ARG A 18 -41.39 -17.01 -2.92
C ARG A 18 -40.43 -17.49 -4.01
N LYS A 19 -39.59 -18.50 -3.71
CA LYS A 19 -38.65 -19.14 -4.63
C LYS A 19 -38.91 -20.64 -4.70
N PRO A 20 -39.90 -21.08 -5.51
CA PRO A 20 -40.36 -22.47 -5.51
C PRO A 20 -39.50 -23.44 -6.30
N TRP A 21 -38.56 -22.96 -7.12
CA TRP A 21 -37.74 -23.83 -7.98
C TRP A 21 -36.38 -24.07 -7.36
N ALA A 22 -36.02 -25.33 -7.15
CA ALA A 22 -34.73 -25.77 -6.65
C ALA A 22 -33.89 -26.36 -7.76
N ALA A 23 -32.60 -25.95 -7.82
CA ALA A 23 -31.57 -26.60 -8.63
C ALA A 23 -30.64 -27.41 -7.72
N ARG A 24 -30.36 -28.67 -8.08
CA ARG A 24 -29.47 -29.56 -7.30
C ARG A 24 -28.66 -30.46 -8.21
N LYS A 25 -27.52 -30.93 -7.70
CA LYS A 25 -26.66 -31.92 -8.33
C LYS A 25 -26.41 -33.10 -7.39
N THR A 26 -26.29 -34.31 -7.93
CA THR A 26 -25.85 -35.49 -7.17
C THR A 26 -24.32 -35.40 -7.03
N VAL A 27 -23.83 -35.37 -5.80
CA VAL A 27 -22.38 -35.25 -5.47
C VAL A 27 -21.81 -36.57 -4.94
N GLY A 28 -22.66 -37.56 -4.65
CA GLY A 28 -22.26 -38.86 -4.14
C GLY A 28 -23.45 -39.79 -3.95
N TRP A 29 -23.19 -40.98 -3.45
CA TRP A 29 -24.15 -41.98 -3.11
C TRP A 29 -23.86 -42.55 -1.72
N THR A 30 -24.87 -42.74 -0.90
CA THR A 30 -24.78 -43.47 0.37
C THR A 30 -25.53 -44.78 0.24
N PHE A 31 -24.98 -45.87 0.78
CA PHE A 31 -25.61 -47.16 0.81
C PHE A 31 -26.29 -47.38 2.18
N ASP A 32 -27.57 -47.72 2.16
CA ASP A 32 -28.35 -48.06 3.35
C ASP A 32 -28.35 -49.59 3.47
N GLU A 33 -27.60 -50.09 4.45
CA GLU A 33 -27.42 -51.54 4.68
C GLU A 33 -28.74 -52.21 5.10
N ASP A 34 -29.58 -51.49 5.88
CA ASP A 34 -30.85 -52.04 6.34
C ASP A 34 -31.88 -52.23 5.23
N ARG A 35 -31.79 -51.44 4.18
CA ARG A 35 -32.71 -51.47 3.04
C ARG A 35 -32.10 -52.01 1.78
N GLY A 36 -30.79 -52.28 1.76
CA GLY A 36 -30.07 -52.79 0.60
C GLY A 36 -30.12 -51.87 -0.63
N LYS A 37 -30.23 -50.55 -0.42
CA LYS A 37 -30.41 -49.55 -1.49
C LYS A 37 -29.44 -48.39 -1.38
N SER A 38 -28.97 -47.92 -2.52
CA SER A 38 -28.18 -46.69 -2.60
C SER A 38 -29.06 -45.46 -2.79
N TYR A 39 -28.80 -44.41 -2.02
CA TYR A 39 -29.48 -43.13 -2.08
C TYR A 39 -28.50 -42.06 -2.52
N PRO A 40 -28.91 -41.15 -3.45
CA PRO A 40 -28.07 -40.08 -3.90
C PRO A 40 -27.91 -38.99 -2.81
N ILE A 41 -26.67 -38.51 -2.64
CA ILE A 41 -26.35 -37.31 -1.84
C ILE A 41 -26.46 -36.13 -2.78
N TYR A 42 -27.27 -35.15 -2.41
CA TYR A 42 -27.51 -33.94 -3.19
C TYR A 42 -26.81 -32.74 -2.64
N SER A 43 -26.15 -31.95 -3.51
CA SER A 43 -25.79 -30.57 -3.25
C SER A 43 -26.81 -29.64 -3.89
N PHE A 44 -27.32 -28.69 -3.11
CA PHE A 44 -28.30 -27.70 -3.59
C PHE A 44 -27.55 -26.45 -4.08
N ILE A 45 -27.77 -26.11 -5.36
CA ILE A 45 -27.18 -24.95 -6.02
C ILE A 45 -27.89 -23.67 -5.57
N GLY A 46 -29.25 -23.74 -5.43
CA GLY A 46 -30.02 -22.61 -4.96
C GLY A 46 -31.54 -22.77 -5.16
N TYR A 47 -32.30 -21.75 -4.73
CA TYR A 47 -33.74 -21.65 -4.87
C TYR A 47 -34.11 -20.40 -5.67
N TYR A 48 -34.97 -20.53 -6.68
CA TYR A 48 -35.27 -19.53 -7.70
C TYR A 48 -36.77 -19.29 -7.85
N GLU A 49 -37.15 -18.14 -8.37
CA GLU A 49 -38.52 -17.77 -8.61
C GLU A 49 -39.12 -18.50 -9.81
N THR A 50 -38.31 -18.72 -10.84
CA THR A 50 -38.71 -19.38 -12.09
C THR A 50 -37.85 -20.60 -12.40
N ARG A 51 -38.47 -21.54 -13.19
CA ARG A 51 -37.74 -22.71 -13.69
C ARG A 51 -36.57 -22.33 -14.58
N ALA A 52 -36.70 -21.26 -15.37
CA ALA A 52 -35.65 -20.79 -16.28
C ALA A 52 -34.41 -20.33 -15.47
N GLN A 53 -34.60 -19.51 -14.43
CA GLN A 53 -33.51 -19.08 -13.54
C GLN A 53 -32.80 -20.27 -12.90
N ALA A 54 -33.54 -21.25 -12.39
CA ALA A 54 -32.98 -22.45 -11.78
C ALA A 54 -32.17 -23.29 -12.80
N LEU A 55 -32.63 -23.35 -14.06
CA LEU A 55 -31.92 -24.05 -15.12
C LEU A 55 -30.65 -23.30 -15.53
N THR A 56 -30.71 -22.00 -15.69
CA THR A 56 -29.52 -21.17 -15.99
C THR A 56 -28.45 -21.34 -14.91
N ALA A 57 -28.82 -21.26 -13.63
CA ALA A 57 -27.90 -21.49 -12.52
C ALA A 57 -27.29 -22.91 -12.54
N LEU A 58 -28.07 -23.92 -12.91
CA LEU A 58 -27.57 -25.28 -13.03
C LEU A 58 -26.58 -25.43 -14.23
N VAL A 59 -26.82 -24.70 -15.32
CA VAL A 59 -25.91 -24.68 -16.50
C VAL A 59 -24.61 -23.96 -16.09
N GLU A 60 -24.68 -22.85 -15.42
CA GLU A 60 -23.51 -22.09 -14.92
C GLU A 60 -22.70 -22.93 -13.93
N TYR A 61 -23.36 -23.57 -12.96
CA TYR A 61 -22.71 -24.52 -12.05
C TYR A 61 -21.97 -25.67 -12.77
N ASN A 62 -22.52 -26.19 -13.86
CA ASN A 62 -21.88 -27.26 -14.60
C ASN A 62 -20.70 -26.78 -15.46
N LYS A 63 -20.61 -25.49 -15.76
CA LYS A 63 -19.42 -24.90 -16.40
C LYS A 63 -18.26 -24.75 -15.42
N ASP A 64 -18.57 -24.49 -14.13
CA ASP A 64 -17.60 -24.35 -13.06
C ASP A 64 -18.11 -25.00 -11.75
N PRO A 65 -17.98 -26.35 -11.61
CA PRO A 65 -18.64 -27.12 -10.56
C PRO A 65 -18.05 -26.96 -9.16
N TYR A 66 -16.95 -26.22 -9.01
CA TYR A 66 -16.28 -26.09 -7.72
C TYR A 66 -16.69 -24.84 -6.92
N ASP A 67 -17.68 -24.06 -7.41
CA ASP A 67 -17.86 -22.73 -6.89
C ASP A 67 -19.29 -22.29 -6.55
N LEU A 68 -19.85 -22.86 -5.47
CA LEU A 68 -21.13 -22.40 -4.90
C LEU A 68 -21.01 -21.12 -4.05
N HIS A 69 -19.80 -20.73 -3.63
CA HIS A 69 -19.58 -19.59 -2.75
C HIS A 69 -18.95 -18.38 -3.47
N HIS A 70 -18.29 -18.59 -4.60
CA HIS A 70 -17.56 -17.53 -5.31
C HIS A 70 -18.48 -16.51 -6.01
N ASP A 71 -19.72 -16.87 -6.35
CA ASP A 71 -20.66 -15.92 -6.97
C ASP A 71 -21.12 -14.81 -6.01
N THR A 72 -21.00 -15.03 -4.70
CA THR A 72 -21.44 -14.11 -3.66
C THR A 72 -20.30 -13.42 -2.94
N ILE A 73 -19.03 -13.89 -3.10
CA ILE A 73 -17.90 -13.30 -2.40
C ILE A 73 -17.71 -11.83 -2.80
N THR A 74 -17.71 -10.96 -1.80
CA THR A 74 -17.63 -9.52 -2.00
C THR A 74 -16.20 -9.04 -2.22
N PHE A 75 -16.05 -7.82 -2.74
CA PHE A 75 -14.75 -7.17 -2.85
C PHE A 75 -14.06 -7.04 -1.50
N ALA A 76 -14.83 -6.74 -0.43
CA ALA A 76 -14.31 -6.64 0.93
C ALA A 76 -13.73 -7.97 1.41
N GLU A 77 -14.46 -9.07 1.26
CA GLU A 77 -13.98 -10.39 1.68
C GLU A 77 -12.71 -10.83 0.95
N VAL A 78 -12.59 -10.49 -0.33
CA VAL A 78 -11.36 -10.76 -1.10
C VAL A 78 -10.23 -9.87 -0.66
N TYR A 79 -10.50 -8.58 -0.39
CA TYR A 79 -9.51 -7.65 0.14
C TYR A 79 -8.97 -8.11 1.50
N ASP A 80 -9.83 -8.55 2.41
CA ASP A 80 -9.43 -9.01 3.74
C ASP A 80 -8.50 -10.22 3.62
N LYS A 81 -8.88 -11.26 2.85
CA LYS A 81 -8.04 -12.44 2.61
C LYS A 81 -6.71 -12.09 1.95
N TRP A 82 -6.71 -11.18 0.98
CA TRP A 82 -5.50 -10.69 0.34
C TRP A 82 -4.62 -9.91 1.32
N SER A 83 -5.22 -9.02 2.11
CA SER A 83 -4.48 -8.14 3.00
C SER A 83 -3.81 -8.90 4.14
N ASP A 84 -4.45 -9.93 4.69
CA ASP A 84 -3.89 -10.78 5.75
C ASP A 84 -2.54 -11.37 5.33
N ILE A 85 -2.43 -11.87 4.10
CA ILE A 85 -1.19 -12.46 3.58
C ILE A 85 -0.20 -11.38 3.12
N HIS A 86 -0.72 -10.37 2.38
CA HIS A 86 0.15 -9.38 1.76
C HIS A 86 0.82 -8.45 2.77
N PHE A 87 0.15 -8.11 3.86
CA PHE A 87 0.65 -7.15 4.85
C PHE A 87 1.78 -7.71 5.72
N GLU A 88 1.96 -9.03 5.79
CA GLU A 88 3.10 -9.65 6.46
C GLU A 88 4.46 -9.26 5.85
N ASN A 89 4.47 -9.02 4.54
CA ASN A 89 5.69 -8.83 3.75
C ASN A 89 5.91 -7.40 3.25
N VAL A 90 5.13 -6.43 3.73
CA VAL A 90 5.24 -5.04 3.27
C VAL A 90 5.43 -4.05 4.42
N SER A 91 6.08 -2.92 4.14
CA SER A 91 6.33 -1.88 5.14
C SER A 91 5.04 -1.24 5.65
N LYS A 92 5.05 -0.76 6.92
CA LYS A 92 3.93 -0.05 7.56
C LYS A 92 3.41 1.13 6.71
N SER A 93 4.30 1.84 6.03
CA SER A 93 3.92 2.94 5.12
C SER A 93 3.10 2.43 3.92
N ASN A 94 3.45 1.27 3.35
CA ASN A 94 2.68 0.65 2.27
C ASN A 94 1.33 0.16 2.75
N ILE A 95 1.26 -0.47 3.93
CA ILE A 95 0.01 -0.90 4.57
C ILE A 95 -0.94 0.29 4.73
N ASN A 96 -0.46 1.40 5.30
CA ASN A 96 -1.26 2.62 5.46
C ASN A 96 -1.75 3.16 4.10
N GLY A 97 -0.90 3.11 3.07
CA GLY A 97 -1.28 3.50 1.71
C GLY A 97 -2.36 2.61 1.09
N TYR A 98 -2.32 1.29 1.31
CA TYR A 98 -3.37 0.37 0.85
C TYR A 98 -4.66 0.54 1.63
N LYS A 99 -4.60 0.72 2.95
CA LYS A 99 -5.79 1.01 3.78
C LYS A 99 -6.47 2.33 3.35
N ALA A 100 -5.69 3.37 3.07
CA ALA A 100 -6.21 4.64 2.56
C ALA A 100 -6.83 4.50 1.15
N ALA A 101 -6.26 3.67 0.29
CA ALA A 101 -6.82 3.37 -1.02
C ALA A 101 -8.13 2.55 -0.91
N TYR A 102 -8.16 1.55 -0.03
CA TYR A 102 -9.35 0.75 0.24
C TYR A 102 -10.51 1.59 0.82
N ALA A 103 -10.22 2.60 1.63
CA ALA A 103 -11.22 3.53 2.14
C ALA A 103 -11.97 4.30 1.03
N LEU A 104 -11.44 4.35 -0.19
CA LEU A 104 -12.14 4.94 -1.34
C LEU A 104 -13.12 3.97 -2.03
N CYS A 105 -13.12 2.70 -1.63
CA CYS A 105 -13.88 1.65 -2.32
C CYS A 105 -15.29 1.41 -1.76
N ASP A 106 -15.86 2.34 -0.97
CA ASP A 106 -17.14 2.16 -0.29
C ASP A 106 -18.28 1.73 -1.23
N ASP A 107 -18.31 2.27 -2.45
CA ASP A 107 -19.35 1.94 -3.45
C ASP A 107 -19.29 0.46 -3.92
N ILE A 108 -18.17 -0.23 -3.76
CA ILE A 108 -17.98 -1.60 -4.27
C ILE A 108 -17.66 -2.64 -3.18
N LYS A 109 -17.45 -2.24 -1.93
CA LYS A 109 -17.06 -3.16 -0.83
C LYS A 109 -17.98 -4.36 -0.72
N ASP A 110 -19.28 -4.12 -0.72
CA ASP A 110 -20.33 -5.14 -0.55
C ASP A 110 -20.80 -5.76 -1.86
N MET A 111 -20.21 -5.35 -3.00
CA MET A 111 -20.53 -5.94 -4.30
C MET A 111 -19.81 -7.26 -4.48
N PRO A 112 -20.49 -8.30 -5.00
CA PRO A 112 -19.80 -9.50 -5.45
C PRO A 112 -18.71 -9.14 -6.47
N ILE A 113 -17.47 -9.58 -6.23
CA ILE A 113 -16.31 -9.16 -7.04
C ILE A 113 -16.46 -9.51 -8.52
N ARG A 114 -17.17 -10.61 -8.83
CA ARG A 114 -17.52 -11.02 -10.21
C ARG A 114 -18.44 -10.03 -10.92
N GLN A 115 -19.28 -9.31 -10.18
CA GLN A 115 -20.24 -8.35 -10.76
C GLN A 115 -19.66 -6.95 -10.96
N ILE A 116 -18.49 -6.67 -10.38
CA ILE A 116 -17.82 -5.40 -10.55
C ILE A 116 -17.38 -5.26 -12.03
N LYS A 117 -17.68 -4.10 -12.61
CA LYS A 117 -17.34 -3.72 -13.98
C LYS A 117 -16.35 -2.57 -13.99
N LEU A 118 -15.71 -2.32 -15.13
CA LEU A 118 -14.80 -1.19 -15.31
C LEU A 118 -15.43 0.14 -14.88
N ASP A 119 -16.71 0.37 -15.21
CA ASP A 119 -17.40 1.61 -14.88
C ASP A 119 -17.51 1.85 -13.36
N HIS A 120 -17.63 0.79 -12.55
CA HIS A 120 -17.63 0.92 -11.10
C HIS A 120 -16.28 1.38 -10.58
N LEU A 121 -15.18 0.81 -11.09
CA LEU A 121 -13.82 1.20 -10.73
C LEU A 121 -13.49 2.61 -11.21
N GLN A 122 -13.91 2.95 -12.44
CA GLN A 122 -13.70 4.28 -13.02
C GLN A 122 -14.48 5.35 -12.25
N LYS A 123 -15.72 5.07 -11.84
CA LYS A 123 -16.53 5.98 -11.03
C LYS A 123 -15.82 6.36 -9.74
N ILE A 124 -15.21 5.39 -9.03
CA ILE A 124 -14.44 5.66 -7.80
C ILE A 124 -13.29 6.64 -8.09
N VAL A 125 -12.56 6.41 -9.18
CA VAL A 125 -11.47 7.31 -9.60
C VAL A 125 -12.00 8.72 -9.85
N ASP A 126 -13.06 8.84 -10.65
CA ASP A 126 -13.60 10.14 -11.12
C ASP A 126 -14.24 10.95 -9.97
N THR A 127 -14.85 10.28 -8.99
CA THR A 127 -15.52 10.94 -7.87
C THR A 127 -14.64 11.16 -6.64
N SER A 128 -13.46 10.52 -6.55
CA SER A 128 -12.61 10.57 -5.36
C SER A 128 -11.98 11.92 -5.06
N GLY A 129 -11.84 12.80 -6.06
CA GLY A 129 -11.14 14.07 -5.93
C GLY A 129 -9.64 13.94 -5.59
N LYS A 130 -9.05 12.75 -5.77
CA LYS A 130 -7.66 12.49 -5.41
C LYS A 130 -6.70 12.77 -6.57
N ASN A 131 -5.45 13.09 -6.23
CA ASN A 131 -4.38 13.33 -7.20
C ASN A 131 -3.81 12.02 -7.78
N THR A 132 -3.06 12.13 -8.88
CA THR A 132 -2.45 10.99 -9.59
C THR A 132 -1.65 10.03 -8.69
N PRO A 133 -0.80 10.47 -7.72
CA PRO A 133 -0.09 9.55 -6.84
C PRO A 133 -1.02 8.65 -6.01
N THR A 134 -2.09 9.22 -5.46
CA THR A 134 -3.10 8.47 -4.69
C THR A 134 -3.87 7.50 -5.58
N LEU A 135 -4.28 7.94 -6.77
CA LEU A 135 -4.99 7.10 -7.73
C LEU A 135 -4.12 5.99 -8.33
N LYS A 136 -2.80 6.21 -8.48
CA LYS A 136 -1.86 5.12 -8.81
C LYS A 136 -1.87 4.03 -7.73
N LYS A 137 -1.94 4.42 -6.45
CA LYS A 137 -2.01 3.46 -5.35
C LYS A 137 -3.34 2.71 -5.36
N LEU A 138 -4.46 3.40 -5.62
CA LEU A 138 -5.78 2.80 -5.76
C LEU A 138 -5.85 1.80 -6.94
N LYS A 139 -5.38 2.20 -8.12
CA LYS A 139 -5.31 1.31 -9.29
C LYS A 139 -4.41 0.10 -9.02
N GLY A 140 -3.29 0.30 -8.30
CA GLY A 140 -2.42 -0.77 -7.84
C GLY A 140 -3.14 -1.73 -6.89
N LEU A 141 -3.94 -1.22 -5.96
CA LEU A 141 -4.76 -2.03 -5.05
C LEU A 141 -5.76 -2.90 -5.84
N PHE A 142 -6.51 -2.32 -6.79
CA PHE A 142 -7.40 -3.09 -7.66
C PHE A 142 -6.64 -4.23 -8.35
N GLY A 143 -5.45 -3.93 -8.91
CA GLY A 143 -4.62 -4.94 -9.54
C GLY A 143 -4.30 -6.10 -8.61
N LEU A 144 -3.80 -5.81 -7.41
CA LEU A 144 -3.38 -6.83 -6.44
C LEU A 144 -4.53 -7.68 -5.91
N VAL A 145 -5.68 -7.06 -5.63
CA VAL A 145 -6.88 -7.78 -5.17
C VAL A 145 -7.42 -8.70 -6.28
N TYR A 146 -7.44 -8.22 -7.54
CA TYR A 146 -7.85 -9.04 -8.67
C TYR A 146 -6.81 -10.11 -9.03
N ASP A 147 -5.51 -9.86 -8.87
CA ASP A 147 -4.46 -10.89 -9.02
C ASP A 147 -4.68 -12.03 -8.00
N TYR A 148 -4.95 -11.67 -6.74
CA TYR A 148 -5.31 -12.65 -5.72
C TYR A 148 -6.56 -13.43 -6.09
N ALA A 149 -7.62 -12.74 -6.54
CA ALA A 149 -8.88 -13.37 -6.94
C ALA A 149 -8.73 -14.33 -8.12
N VAL A 150 -7.84 -14.04 -9.07
CA VAL A 150 -7.53 -14.96 -10.20
C VAL A 150 -6.75 -16.18 -9.73
N ILE A 151 -5.70 -15.97 -8.91
CA ILE A 151 -4.87 -17.08 -8.39
C ILE A 151 -5.71 -18.08 -7.58
N HIS A 152 -6.71 -17.56 -6.84
CA HIS A 152 -7.62 -18.38 -6.04
C HIS A 152 -8.91 -18.75 -6.80
N GLU A 153 -8.92 -18.64 -8.14
CA GLU A 153 -10.02 -19.02 -9.03
C GLU A 153 -11.38 -18.35 -8.71
N ILE A 154 -11.37 -17.26 -7.94
CA ILE A 154 -12.57 -16.49 -7.57
C ILE A 154 -13.12 -15.75 -8.80
N VAL A 155 -12.26 -15.22 -9.66
CA VAL A 155 -12.60 -14.56 -10.92
C VAL A 155 -11.72 -15.05 -12.05
N GLN A 156 -12.14 -14.83 -13.29
CA GLN A 156 -11.35 -15.14 -14.48
C GLN A 156 -10.38 -14.00 -14.81
N GLN A 157 -9.39 -14.29 -15.67
CA GLN A 157 -8.32 -13.35 -16.05
C GLN A 157 -8.85 -12.07 -16.72
N ASP A 158 -9.95 -12.13 -17.45
CA ASP A 158 -10.59 -10.97 -18.08
C ASP A 158 -10.99 -9.90 -17.06
N LYS A 159 -11.42 -10.30 -15.87
CA LYS A 159 -11.74 -9.40 -14.76
C LYS A 159 -10.49 -8.67 -14.24
N ARG A 160 -9.36 -9.35 -14.19
CA ARG A 160 -8.08 -8.72 -13.85
C ARG A 160 -7.63 -7.74 -14.94
N ASP A 161 -7.79 -8.13 -16.19
CA ASP A 161 -7.36 -7.32 -17.33
C ASP A 161 -8.14 -6.02 -17.46
N MET A 162 -9.42 -5.97 -17.06
CA MET A 162 -10.19 -4.72 -17.07
C MET A 162 -9.58 -3.61 -16.21
N VAL A 163 -8.82 -3.94 -15.14
CA VAL A 163 -8.15 -2.95 -14.28
C VAL A 163 -7.14 -2.11 -15.06
N ARG A 164 -6.55 -2.64 -16.14
CA ARG A 164 -5.61 -1.91 -16.99
C ARG A 164 -6.25 -0.69 -17.63
N TYR A 165 -7.55 -0.78 -17.94
CA TYR A 165 -8.32 0.27 -18.61
C TYR A 165 -8.84 1.37 -17.65
N VAL A 166 -8.65 1.23 -16.34
CA VAL A 166 -8.96 2.30 -15.40
C VAL A 166 -8.07 3.50 -15.71
N ASP A 167 -8.70 4.62 -16.11
CA ASP A 167 -7.99 5.85 -16.49
C ASP A 167 -7.83 6.78 -15.28
N ILE A 168 -6.59 7.13 -14.99
CA ILE A 168 -6.20 8.07 -13.93
C ILE A 168 -5.51 9.33 -14.47
N SER A 169 -5.49 9.53 -15.79
CA SER A 169 -4.71 10.59 -16.46
C SER A 169 -5.24 11.98 -16.15
N LYS A 170 -6.55 12.10 -15.94
CA LYS A 170 -7.24 13.39 -15.72
C LYS A 170 -6.97 14.02 -14.36
N ALA A 171 -6.52 13.25 -13.37
CA ALA A 171 -6.41 13.72 -11.99
C ALA A 171 -5.31 14.77 -11.78
N GLY A 172 -4.24 14.74 -12.56
CA GLY A 172 -3.11 15.63 -12.38
C GLY A 172 -2.37 15.44 -11.04
N ASN A 173 -1.41 16.30 -10.78
CA ASN A 173 -0.73 16.41 -9.50
C ASN A 173 -0.45 17.90 -9.19
N PRO A 174 -1.49 18.69 -8.84
CA PRO A 174 -1.35 20.13 -8.62
C PRO A 174 -0.35 20.47 -7.52
N ASN A 175 -0.18 19.56 -6.55
CA ASN A 175 0.74 19.74 -5.43
C ASN A 175 2.12 19.12 -5.68
N SER A 176 2.50 18.90 -6.96
CA SER A 176 3.84 18.40 -7.25
C SER A 176 4.88 19.46 -6.97
N ILE A 177 5.75 19.20 -6.01
CA ILE A 177 6.86 20.08 -5.66
C ILE A 177 8.06 19.72 -6.51
N LYS A 178 8.61 20.67 -7.27
CA LYS A 178 9.92 20.51 -7.90
C LYS A 178 10.98 20.53 -6.83
N ARG A 179 11.77 19.47 -6.76
CA ARG A 179 12.88 19.35 -5.81
C ARG A 179 14.16 19.85 -6.47
N SER A 180 14.88 20.72 -5.77
CA SER A 180 16.18 21.22 -6.21
C SER A 180 17.25 20.85 -5.17
N PRO A 181 18.45 20.47 -5.60
CA PRO A 181 19.56 20.26 -4.67
C PRO A 181 20.01 21.59 -4.04
N PHE A 182 20.76 21.52 -2.95
CA PHE A 182 21.40 22.68 -2.38
C PHE A 182 22.46 23.22 -3.34
N THR A 183 22.47 24.53 -3.53
CA THR A 183 23.52 25.21 -4.31
C THR A 183 24.82 25.34 -3.49
N ARG A 184 25.95 25.59 -4.17
CA ARG A 184 27.23 25.80 -3.48
C ARG A 184 27.19 26.96 -2.48
N ALA A 185 26.47 28.04 -2.80
CA ALA A 185 26.31 29.19 -1.90
C ALA A 185 25.55 28.79 -0.62
N GLU A 186 24.50 27.99 -0.75
CA GLU A 186 23.72 27.50 0.37
C GLU A 186 24.49 26.52 1.26
N ILE A 187 25.28 25.63 0.65
CA ILE A 187 26.19 24.75 1.38
C ILE A 187 27.24 25.60 2.14
N SER A 188 27.76 26.68 1.54
CA SER A 188 28.66 27.60 2.23
C SER A 188 27.98 28.28 3.42
N THR A 189 26.73 28.68 3.29
CA THR A 189 25.92 29.22 4.40
C THR A 189 25.72 28.19 5.51
N LEU A 190 25.43 26.93 5.18
CA LEU A 190 25.33 25.85 6.18
C LEU A 190 26.65 25.72 6.96
N TRP A 191 27.80 25.73 6.27
CA TRP A 191 29.12 25.68 6.91
C TRP A 191 29.42 26.89 7.81
N SER A 192 28.94 28.08 7.46
CA SER A 192 29.15 29.27 8.29
C SER A 192 28.31 29.28 9.58
N LEU A 193 27.14 28.60 9.55
CA LEU A 193 26.16 28.64 10.64
C LEU A 193 26.13 27.38 11.52
N TYR A 194 26.71 26.24 11.10
CA TYR A 194 26.56 24.98 11.84
C TYR A 194 27.07 25.05 13.29
N LYS A 195 28.08 25.88 13.59
CA LYS A 195 28.60 26.06 14.96
C LYS A 195 27.61 26.78 15.88
N SER A 196 26.72 27.61 15.34
CA SER A 196 25.65 28.28 16.12
C SER A 196 24.45 27.34 16.32
N ASN A 197 24.25 26.38 15.46
CA ASN A 197 23.24 25.34 15.59
C ASN A 197 23.75 24.02 15.01
N TYR A 198 24.21 23.13 15.87
CA TYR A 198 24.83 21.87 15.47
C TYR A 198 23.91 20.92 14.70
N TYR A 199 22.58 21.10 14.76
CA TYR A 199 21.67 20.30 13.92
C TYR A 199 21.77 20.62 12.42
N LEU A 200 22.39 21.74 12.04
CA LEU A 200 22.78 22.00 10.65
C LEU A 200 23.87 21.03 10.14
N SER A 201 24.69 20.48 11.05
CA SER A 201 25.68 19.45 10.68
C SER A 201 25.03 18.18 10.17
N VAL A 202 23.83 17.83 10.60
CA VAL A 202 23.07 16.68 10.08
C VAL A 202 22.78 16.85 8.58
N VAL A 203 22.43 18.07 8.17
CA VAL A 203 22.22 18.43 6.76
C VAL A 203 23.53 18.29 5.96
N LEU A 204 24.65 18.79 6.53
CA LEU A 204 25.96 18.68 5.91
C LEU A 204 26.40 17.20 5.78
N ILE A 205 26.22 16.39 6.82
CA ILE A 205 26.52 14.95 6.74
C ILE A 205 25.72 14.30 5.62
N LEU A 206 24.41 14.57 5.50
CA LEU A 206 23.56 14.04 4.43
C LEU A 206 24.06 14.48 3.03
N ILE A 207 24.49 15.74 2.89
CA ILE A 207 25.00 16.26 1.61
C ILE A 207 26.29 15.53 1.19
N TYR A 208 27.22 15.33 2.13
CA TYR A 208 28.54 14.78 1.82
C TYR A 208 28.58 13.24 1.76
N THR A 209 27.63 12.56 2.39
CA THR A 209 27.59 11.07 2.39
C THR A 209 26.56 10.51 1.42
N GLY A 210 25.54 11.28 1.05
CA GLY A 210 24.45 10.81 0.19
C GLY A 210 23.58 9.72 0.80
N VAL A 211 23.64 9.51 2.12
CA VAL A 211 22.76 8.55 2.82
C VAL A 211 21.35 9.11 2.94
N ARG A 212 20.37 8.23 3.10
CA ARG A 212 18.99 8.67 3.38
C ARG A 212 18.87 9.12 4.83
N ILE A 213 17.97 10.06 5.08
CA ILE A 213 17.75 10.57 6.45
C ILE A 213 17.45 9.45 7.45
N SER A 214 16.63 8.47 7.08
CA SER A 214 16.34 7.35 7.97
C SER A 214 17.57 6.47 8.24
N GLU A 215 18.45 6.31 7.23
CA GLU A 215 19.72 5.59 7.39
C GLU A 215 20.63 6.34 8.38
N LEU A 216 20.68 7.66 8.31
CA LEU A 216 21.50 8.48 9.22
C LEU A 216 20.94 8.53 10.64
N LEU A 217 19.62 8.69 10.80
CA LEU A 217 18.99 8.74 12.13
C LEU A 217 19.00 7.38 12.85
N GLU A 218 19.04 6.28 12.09
CA GLU A 218 19.14 4.91 12.62
C GLU A 218 20.59 4.43 12.74
N LEU A 219 21.58 5.21 12.27
CA LEU A 219 23.01 4.82 12.28
C LEU A 219 23.50 4.70 13.72
N LYS A 220 23.98 3.51 14.08
CA LYS A 220 24.58 3.22 15.38
C LYS A 220 26.03 3.62 15.43
N LYS A 221 26.51 4.06 16.58
CA LYS A 221 27.95 4.41 16.78
C LYS A 221 28.87 3.19 16.63
N GLU A 222 28.37 2.00 16.95
CA GLU A 222 29.10 0.74 16.77
C GLU A 222 29.38 0.41 15.28
N ASP A 223 28.58 0.94 14.36
CA ASP A 223 28.75 0.78 12.91
C ASP A 223 29.71 1.83 12.31
N ILE A 224 30.33 2.69 13.12
CA ILE A 224 31.18 3.79 12.66
C ILE A 224 32.65 3.52 13.02
N HIS A 225 33.48 3.44 12.01
CA HIS A 225 34.93 3.21 12.10
C HIS A 225 35.65 4.52 11.88
N MET A 226 35.78 5.34 12.94
CA MET A 226 36.35 6.68 12.86
C MET A 226 37.81 6.66 12.39
N ASP A 227 38.63 5.73 12.88
CA ASP A 227 40.05 5.61 12.53
C ASP A 227 40.25 5.27 11.04
N GLU A 228 39.34 4.42 10.50
CA GLU A 228 39.36 4.00 9.10
C GLU A 228 38.55 4.91 8.18
N ARG A 229 37.80 5.86 8.76
CA ARG A 229 37.00 6.87 8.08
C ARG A 229 35.89 6.32 7.19
N TRP A 230 35.11 5.40 7.72
CA TRP A 230 33.92 4.88 7.06
C TRP A 230 32.88 4.44 8.10
N PHE A 231 31.65 4.22 7.65
CA PHE A 231 30.58 3.64 8.45
C PHE A 231 29.73 2.69 7.61
N TYR A 232 29.07 1.77 8.29
CA TYR A 232 28.26 0.73 7.66
C TYR A 232 26.77 1.07 7.74
N VAL A 233 26.10 1.05 6.58
CA VAL A 233 24.64 1.14 6.51
C VAL A 233 24.07 -0.26 6.44
N GLY A 234 23.79 -0.86 7.59
CA GLY A 234 23.32 -2.26 7.71
C GLY A 234 21.85 -2.46 7.38
N LYS A 235 21.04 -1.38 7.39
CA LYS A 235 19.60 -1.43 7.12
C LYS A 235 19.20 -0.33 6.14
N SER A 236 18.61 -0.74 5.03
CA SER A 236 18.11 0.20 4.02
C SER A 236 16.82 -0.30 3.38
N LYS A 237 16.10 0.59 2.69
CA LYS A 237 14.88 0.27 1.93
C LYS A 237 15.08 -0.79 0.84
N THR A 238 16.30 -0.94 0.33
CA THR A 238 16.67 -1.89 -0.72
C THR A 238 17.99 -2.55 -0.37
N ASN A 239 18.21 -3.78 -0.85
CA ASN A 239 19.49 -4.48 -0.65
C ASN A 239 20.69 -3.68 -1.16
N ALA A 240 20.55 -2.95 -2.27
CA ALA A 240 21.58 -2.06 -2.80
C ALA A 240 21.88 -0.84 -1.90
N GLY A 241 21.04 -0.58 -0.89
CA GLY A 241 21.28 0.47 0.09
C GLY A 241 22.18 0.03 1.25
N ILE A 242 22.41 -1.27 1.44
CA ILE A 242 23.35 -1.83 2.41
C ILE A 242 24.76 -1.65 1.84
N ARG A 243 25.58 -0.84 2.51
CA ARG A 243 26.88 -0.45 1.98
C ARG A 243 27.78 0.19 3.03
N GLU A 244 29.06 0.18 2.77
CA GLU A 244 30.05 1.03 3.44
C GLU A 244 30.02 2.43 2.82
N VAL A 245 30.15 3.46 3.65
CA VAL A 245 30.12 4.86 3.24
C VAL A 245 31.35 5.57 3.81
N PRO A 246 32.21 6.18 3.00
CA PRO A 246 33.38 6.87 3.48
C PRO A 246 33.04 8.18 4.17
N ILE A 247 33.80 8.56 5.20
CA ILE A 247 33.71 9.84 5.90
C ILE A 247 34.78 10.77 5.33
N ALA A 248 34.34 11.75 4.53
CA ALA A 248 35.27 12.72 3.96
C ALA A 248 35.88 13.61 5.06
N ASP A 249 37.13 14.04 4.89
CA ASP A 249 37.88 14.87 5.85
C ASP A 249 37.10 16.10 6.31
N LYS A 250 36.38 16.72 5.41
CA LYS A 250 35.65 17.93 5.67
C LYS A 250 34.50 17.75 6.69
N ILE A 251 33.89 16.57 6.72
CA ILE A 251 32.79 16.27 7.65
C ILE A 251 33.20 15.45 8.88
N TYR A 252 34.48 15.02 8.91
CA TYR A 252 35.02 14.23 10.01
C TYR A 252 34.81 14.91 11.38
N PRO A 253 35.05 16.23 11.56
CA PRO A 253 34.81 16.92 12.83
C PRO A 253 33.31 16.93 13.24
N LEU A 254 32.40 16.78 12.28
CA LEU A 254 30.96 16.68 12.58
C LEU A 254 30.63 15.32 13.18
N PHE A 255 31.28 14.26 12.68
CA PHE A 255 31.18 12.93 13.28
C PHE A 255 31.77 12.88 14.68
N GLU A 256 32.96 13.47 14.90
CA GLU A 256 33.58 13.56 16.24
C GLU A 256 32.64 14.20 17.27
N TYR A 257 31.98 15.30 16.91
CA TYR A 257 31.00 15.95 17.78
C TYR A 257 29.85 15.04 18.18
N TRP A 258 29.26 14.33 17.21
CA TRP A 258 28.14 13.43 17.47
C TRP A 258 28.56 12.14 18.16
N MET A 259 29.74 11.63 17.89
CA MET A 259 30.32 10.48 18.59
C MET A 259 30.51 10.73 20.11
N ALA A 260 30.79 11.98 20.49
CA ALA A 260 30.99 12.36 21.89
C ALA A 260 29.70 12.46 22.71
N LYS A 261 28.51 12.33 22.11
CA LYS A 261 27.21 12.34 22.80
C LYS A 261 26.94 11.02 23.49
N ASP A 262 26.17 11.01 24.57
CA ASP A 262 25.78 9.77 25.29
C ASP A 262 24.50 9.18 24.71
N CYS A 263 24.59 8.64 23.51
CA CYS A 263 23.50 8.00 22.77
C CYS A 263 24.06 6.87 21.89
N ASP A 264 23.33 5.79 21.74
CA ASP A 264 23.74 4.68 20.85
C ASP A 264 23.73 5.08 19.38
N ASN A 265 22.79 5.95 18.98
CA ASN A 265 22.73 6.46 17.60
C ASN A 265 23.70 7.62 17.42
N LEU A 266 24.24 7.78 16.21
CA LEU A 266 25.12 8.89 15.89
C LEU A 266 24.42 10.24 16.16
N ILE A 267 23.19 10.39 15.66
CA ILE A 267 22.42 11.62 15.78
C ILE A 267 21.35 11.44 16.87
N CYS A 268 21.31 12.37 17.82
CA CYS A 268 20.38 12.32 18.95
C CYS A 268 19.71 13.69 19.23
N THR A 269 18.65 13.65 20.03
CA THR A 269 17.99 14.84 20.57
C THR A 269 18.89 15.58 21.58
N PRO A 270 18.53 16.80 22.05
CA PRO A 270 19.25 17.45 23.15
C PRO A 270 19.28 16.65 24.46
N ASP A 271 18.27 15.78 24.66
CA ASP A 271 18.17 14.88 25.82
C ASP A 271 18.89 13.54 25.58
N GLU A 272 19.72 13.48 24.53
CA GLU A 272 20.53 12.31 24.13
C GLU A 272 19.71 11.05 23.78
N GLU A 273 18.46 11.24 23.35
CA GLU A 273 17.56 10.18 22.88
C GLU A 273 17.59 10.03 21.36
N PRO A 274 17.38 8.82 20.81
CA PRO A 274 17.30 8.60 19.38
C PRO A 274 16.15 9.38 18.73
N PHE A 275 16.39 9.93 17.54
CA PHE A 275 15.34 10.58 16.76
C PHE A 275 14.40 9.57 16.11
N THR A 276 13.09 9.90 16.12
CA THR A 276 12.21 9.41 15.05
C THR A 276 12.28 10.36 13.85
N TYR A 277 12.03 9.83 12.63
CA TYR A 277 11.98 10.67 11.43
C TYR A 277 11.00 11.85 11.59
N GLN A 278 9.81 11.60 12.15
CA GLN A 278 8.78 12.63 12.30
C GLN A 278 9.23 13.73 13.28
N ASN A 279 9.81 13.35 14.43
CA ASN A 279 10.33 14.31 15.38
C ASN A 279 11.44 15.17 14.75
N TYR A 280 12.43 14.55 14.08
CA TYR A 280 13.48 15.31 13.41
C TYR A 280 12.90 16.24 12.34
N TYR A 281 11.95 15.77 11.53
CA TYR A 281 11.36 16.55 10.45
C TYR A 281 10.59 17.78 10.96
N ASP A 282 9.70 17.60 11.94
CA ASP A 282 8.81 18.66 12.43
C ASP A 282 9.53 19.63 13.36
N SER A 283 10.38 19.13 14.26
CA SER A 283 10.97 19.92 15.33
C SER A 283 12.34 20.52 14.97
N TYR A 284 13.02 19.98 13.95
CA TYR A 284 14.36 20.44 13.58
C TYR A 284 14.44 20.83 12.09
N TRP A 285 14.11 19.93 11.16
CA TRP A 285 14.28 20.22 9.74
C TRP A 285 13.45 21.43 9.29
N ILE A 286 12.15 21.46 9.58
CA ILE A 286 11.28 22.59 9.19
C ILE A 286 11.77 23.89 9.78
N PRO A 287 12.00 24.04 11.12
CA PRO A 287 12.53 25.27 11.70
C PRO A 287 13.88 25.70 11.12
N LEU A 288 14.80 24.76 10.90
CA LEU A 288 16.11 25.05 10.28
C LEU A 288 15.97 25.63 8.87
N MET A 289 15.11 25.04 8.04
CA MET A 289 14.89 25.52 6.67
C MET A 289 14.25 26.91 6.64
N ILE A 290 13.38 27.21 7.58
CA ILE A 290 12.77 28.54 7.74
C ILE A 290 13.80 29.55 8.25
N GLN A 291 14.63 29.18 9.23
CA GLN A 291 15.73 30.02 9.73
C GLN A 291 16.73 30.37 8.64
N LEU A 292 16.97 29.46 7.70
CA LEU A 292 17.85 29.67 6.55
C LEU A 292 17.20 30.48 5.42
N GLY A 293 15.97 30.95 5.58
CA GLY A 293 15.24 31.72 4.59
C GLY A 293 14.67 30.91 3.43
N PHE A 294 14.59 29.58 3.57
CA PHE A 294 14.06 28.69 2.53
C PHE A 294 12.54 28.49 2.61
N GLY A 295 11.89 29.12 3.56
CA GLY A 295 10.45 29.07 3.75
C GLY A 295 9.96 30.00 4.84
N LYS A 296 8.65 30.02 5.03
CA LYS A 296 7.98 30.77 6.12
C LYS A 296 6.80 29.98 6.65
N PHE A 297 6.37 30.28 7.87
CA PHE A 297 5.08 29.79 8.36
C PHE A 297 3.96 30.73 7.90
N ILE A 298 2.87 30.16 7.45
CA ILE A 298 1.60 30.86 7.26
C ILE A 298 0.55 30.26 8.21
N VAL A 299 -0.49 31.03 8.51
CA VAL A 299 -1.63 30.56 9.30
C VAL A 299 -2.78 30.26 8.33
N VAL A 300 -3.17 28.99 8.23
CA VAL A 300 -4.33 28.54 7.47
C VAL A 300 -5.31 27.93 8.46
N GLU A 301 -6.53 28.45 8.51
CA GLU A 301 -7.58 27.97 9.43
C GLU A 301 -7.12 27.85 10.90
N GLY A 302 -6.29 28.80 11.36
CA GLY A 302 -5.77 28.82 12.74
C GLY A 302 -4.59 27.88 13.01
N LYS A 303 -4.13 27.10 12.02
CA LYS A 303 -2.94 26.25 12.13
C LYS A 303 -1.76 26.87 11.42
N LYS A 304 -0.57 26.77 12.06
CA LYS A 304 0.68 27.17 11.42
C LYS A 304 1.09 26.09 10.41
N GLU A 305 1.11 26.44 9.12
CA GLU A 305 1.59 25.57 8.06
C GLU A 305 2.87 26.15 7.45
N PRO A 306 3.92 25.33 7.24
CA PRO A 306 5.12 25.78 6.59
C PRO A 306 4.88 25.90 5.08
N VAL A 307 5.22 27.07 4.54
CA VAL A 307 5.21 27.32 3.08
C VAL A 307 6.62 27.69 2.66
N TYR A 308 7.04 27.10 1.57
CA TYR A 308 8.37 27.27 1.03
C TYR A 308 8.33 28.12 -0.23
N GLU A 309 9.07 29.20 -0.21
CA GLU A 309 9.25 30.07 -1.37
C GLU A 309 10.30 29.45 -2.30
N GLY A 310 9.91 29.22 -3.53
CA GLY A 310 10.79 28.69 -4.58
C GLY A 310 11.21 27.24 -4.34
N HIS A 311 10.95 26.38 -5.21
CA HIS A 311 11.52 25.08 -5.59
C HIS A 311 12.16 24.15 -4.53
N ARG A 312 12.05 24.41 -3.20
CA ARG A 312 12.76 23.59 -2.24
C ARG A 312 11.86 22.59 -1.57
N PRO A 313 12.10 21.33 -1.87
CA PRO A 313 11.41 20.29 -1.18
C PRO A 313 12.04 20.14 0.19
N LEU A 314 11.21 20.04 1.13
CA LEU A 314 11.56 19.59 2.45
C LEU A 314 11.68 18.09 2.61
N LYS A 315 11.79 17.39 1.56
CA LYS A 315 12.18 16.00 1.64
C LYS A 315 13.69 15.94 1.47
N LEU A 316 14.35 15.51 2.51
CA LEU A 316 15.77 15.20 2.58
C LEU A 316 16.28 14.31 1.41
N GLU A 317 15.38 13.61 0.74
CA GLU A 317 15.63 12.83 -0.49
C GLU A 317 16.18 13.66 -1.68
N ALA A 318 16.05 14.99 -1.65
CA ALA A 318 16.58 15.84 -2.71
C ALA A 318 18.07 16.15 -2.56
N ILE A 319 18.64 15.88 -1.39
CA ILE A 319 20.07 16.09 -1.11
C ILE A 319 20.93 15.12 -1.92
N ASN A 320 20.41 13.96 -2.26
CA ASN A 320 21.13 12.88 -2.97
C ASN A 320 21.31 13.10 -4.48
N LYS A 321 21.12 14.32 -5.00
CA LYS A 321 21.27 14.64 -6.43
C LYS A 321 22.42 15.58 -6.75
N ILE A 322 23.35 15.76 -5.84
CA ILE A 322 24.59 16.56 -6.08
C ILE A 322 25.68 15.68 -6.63
#